data_c8dbe50d01f04f8827b302c5739c5bc9
#
_entry.id   c8dbe50d01f04f8827b302c5739c5bc9
#
_cell.length_a   1.000
_cell.length_b   1.000
_cell.length_c   1.000
_cell.angle_alpha   90.00
_cell.angle_beta   90.00
_cell.angle_gamma   90.00
#
_symmetry.space_group_name_H-M   'P 1'
#
loop_
_entity.id
_entity.type
_entity.pdbx_description
1 polymer ?
#
loop_
_entity_poly.entity_id
_entity_poly.type
_entity_poly.pdbx_seq_one_letter_code
_entity_poly.pdbx_strand_id
1 'polypeptide(L)'
;IIVLSAEDSSFLHDYRKVFFDLIKSDIDLPVLIRLGNIHGDHLSLLTDLSINIGGLLIDGFVDGIWLDYPTDRNLQLVYSIFQSTRLRISRTEFISCPSCGRTLFDLQETSEKIRLRTNHLKGLKIGIMGCIVNGPGEMADADYGYVGTGIGVVSLYRGLDVIKKNIPS
;
A
#
# COMPACT_ATOMS: atom_id res chain seq x y z
N ILE A 1 -4.95 27.20 -4.75
CA ILE A 1 -5.14 25.79 -5.12
C ILE A 1 -5.36 25.71 -6.60
N ILE A 2 -4.65 24.81 -7.27
CA ILE A 2 -4.86 24.47 -8.68
C ILE A 2 -5.62 23.15 -8.73
N VAL A 3 -6.60 23.04 -9.63
CA VAL A 3 -7.34 21.80 -9.86
C VAL A 3 -7.16 21.40 -11.32
N LEU A 4 -6.56 20.24 -11.55
CA LEU A 4 -6.39 19.64 -12.87
C LEU A 4 -7.46 18.56 -13.06
N SER A 5 -8.29 18.69 -14.09
CA SER A 5 -9.38 17.74 -14.37
C SER A 5 -8.90 16.65 -15.31
N ALA A 6 -8.90 15.40 -14.85
CA ALA A 6 -8.59 14.23 -15.65
C ALA A 6 -9.84 13.77 -16.41
N GLU A 7 -9.85 13.99 -17.71
CA GLU A 7 -10.96 13.58 -18.59
C GLU A 7 -10.64 12.30 -19.36
N ASP A 8 -9.34 11.99 -19.55
CA ASP A 8 -8.84 10.82 -20.27
C ASP A 8 -8.09 9.86 -19.36
N SER A 9 -7.94 8.61 -19.81
CA SER A 9 -7.25 7.54 -19.07
C SER A 9 -5.73 7.67 -19.03
N SER A 10 -5.10 8.60 -19.75
CA SER A 10 -3.64 8.75 -19.83
C SER A 10 -3.20 10.20 -19.74
N PHE A 11 -3.23 10.75 -18.54
CA PHE A 11 -2.89 12.17 -18.29
C PHE A 11 -1.51 12.37 -17.63
N LEU A 12 -0.82 11.31 -17.24
CA LEU A 12 0.46 11.40 -16.52
C LEU A 12 1.49 12.26 -17.27
N HIS A 13 1.67 12.00 -18.57
CA HIS A 13 2.67 12.71 -19.37
C HIS A 13 2.32 14.20 -19.54
N ASP A 14 1.07 14.52 -19.80
CA ASP A 14 0.65 15.89 -20.02
C ASP A 14 0.67 16.70 -18.72
N TYR A 15 0.29 16.09 -17.61
CA TYR A 15 0.37 16.77 -16.32
C TYR A 15 1.80 16.99 -15.86
N ARG A 16 2.72 16.09 -16.14
CA ARG A 16 4.15 16.33 -15.92
C ARG A 16 4.63 17.60 -16.63
N LYS A 17 4.19 17.86 -17.87
CA LYS A 17 4.51 19.11 -18.57
C LYS A 17 3.94 20.33 -17.85
N VAL A 18 2.67 20.28 -17.44
CA VAL A 18 2.03 21.36 -16.68
C VAL A 18 2.82 21.63 -15.38
N PHE A 19 3.22 20.61 -14.65
CA PHE A 19 4.01 20.78 -13.43
C PHE A 19 5.38 21.40 -13.69
N PHE A 20 6.06 21.00 -14.76
CA PHE A 20 7.32 21.65 -15.15
C PHE A 20 7.14 23.14 -15.50
N ASP A 21 6.02 23.50 -16.12
CA ASP A 21 5.72 24.89 -16.43
C ASP A 21 5.38 25.69 -15.16
N LEU A 22 4.66 25.10 -14.20
CA LEU A 22 4.43 25.71 -12.89
C LEU A 22 5.73 25.96 -12.13
N ILE A 23 6.63 24.98 -12.09
CA ILE A 23 7.94 25.11 -11.46
C ILE A 23 8.77 26.22 -12.13
N LYS A 24 8.82 26.27 -13.46
CA LYS A 24 9.52 27.31 -14.19
C LYS A 24 8.96 28.70 -13.95
N SER A 25 7.68 28.79 -13.66
CA SER A 25 6.98 30.03 -13.37
C SER A 25 7.02 30.44 -11.90
N ASP A 26 7.74 29.68 -11.06
CA ASP A 26 7.83 29.86 -9.60
C ASP A 26 6.44 29.87 -8.92
N ILE A 27 5.53 29.01 -9.41
CA ILE A 27 4.19 28.85 -8.86
C ILE A 27 4.19 27.68 -7.90
N ASP A 28 4.14 27.97 -6.61
CA ASP A 28 4.07 27.00 -5.50
C ASP A 28 2.67 27.05 -4.86
N LEU A 29 1.72 26.37 -5.49
CA LEU A 29 0.36 26.25 -5.02
C LEU A 29 -0.04 24.78 -4.91
N PRO A 30 -0.82 24.39 -3.88
CA PRO A 30 -1.34 23.03 -3.76
C PRO A 30 -2.13 22.63 -5.01
N VAL A 31 -1.87 21.42 -5.51
CA VAL A 31 -2.49 20.88 -6.72
C VAL A 31 -3.35 19.66 -6.41
N LEU A 32 -4.60 19.69 -6.85
CA LEU A 32 -5.53 18.58 -6.77
C LEU A 32 -5.80 18.01 -8.16
N ILE A 33 -5.84 16.68 -8.26
CA ILE A 33 -6.36 16.00 -9.45
C ILE A 33 -7.86 15.73 -9.23
N ARG A 34 -8.68 16.30 -10.09
CA ARG A 34 -10.12 16.04 -10.10
C ARG A 34 -10.41 14.86 -11.02
N LEU A 35 -10.99 13.83 -10.46
CA LEU A 35 -11.47 12.66 -11.17
C LEU A 35 -13.00 12.77 -11.29
N GLY A 36 -13.48 12.87 -12.52
CA GLY A 36 -14.90 12.85 -12.83
C GLY A 36 -15.51 11.47 -12.64
N ASN A 37 -16.31 11.05 -13.61
CA ASN A 37 -16.97 9.76 -13.52
C ASN A 37 -16.00 8.61 -13.84
N ILE A 38 -15.64 7.85 -12.83
CA ILE A 38 -14.69 6.72 -12.95
C ILE A 38 -15.49 5.47 -13.32
N HIS A 39 -15.41 5.07 -14.59
CA HIS A 39 -16.04 3.86 -15.12
C HIS A 39 -15.01 2.82 -15.52
N GLY A 40 -15.35 1.56 -15.37
CA GLY A 40 -14.53 0.43 -15.81
C GLY A 40 -14.57 -0.74 -14.84
N ASP A 41 -13.99 -1.86 -15.26
CA ASP A 41 -13.75 -2.99 -14.39
C ASP A 41 -12.66 -2.65 -13.36
N HIS A 42 -12.58 -3.47 -12.31
CA HIS A 42 -11.69 -3.18 -11.19
C HIS A 42 -10.21 -3.16 -11.57
N LEU A 43 -9.80 -4.08 -12.44
CA LEU A 43 -8.39 -4.22 -12.80
C LEU A 43 -7.91 -3.07 -13.70
N SER A 44 -8.72 -2.70 -14.70
CA SER A 44 -8.41 -1.57 -15.56
C SER A 44 -8.30 -0.28 -14.75
N LEU A 45 -9.28 0.01 -13.89
CA LEU A 45 -9.26 1.19 -13.03
C LEU A 45 -8.06 1.20 -12.07
N LEU A 46 -7.76 0.07 -11.46
CA LEU A 46 -6.59 -0.05 -10.57
C LEU A 46 -5.31 0.26 -11.34
N THR A 47 -5.16 -0.29 -12.53
CA THR A 47 -3.97 -0.08 -13.37
C THR A 47 -3.85 1.37 -13.80
N ASP A 48 -4.89 1.93 -14.40
CA ASP A 48 -4.89 3.29 -14.95
C ASP A 48 -4.66 4.35 -13.86
N LEU A 49 -5.38 4.27 -12.76
CA LEU A 49 -5.22 5.21 -11.65
C LEU A 49 -3.88 5.02 -10.93
N SER A 50 -3.38 3.79 -10.81
CA SER A 50 -2.07 3.56 -10.20
C SER A 50 -0.94 4.14 -11.05
N ILE A 51 -1.00 4.02 -12.36
CA ILE A 51 0.00 4.59 -13.27
C ILE A 51 -0.07 6.12 -13.25
N ASN A 52 -1.24 6.67 -13.48
CA ASN A 52 -1.39 8.12 -13.65
C ASN A 52 -1.27 8.89 -12.33
N ILE A 53 -2.10 8.54 -11.34
CA ILE A 53 -2.09 9.22 -10.04
C ILE A 53 -0.89 8.79 -9.22
N GLY A 54 -0.60 7.49 -9.15
CA GLY A 54 0.55 6.98 -8.42
C GLY A 54 1.86 7.56 -8.93
N GLY A 55 2.02 7.69 -10.26
CA GLY A 55 3.16 8.34 -10.87
C GLY A 55 3.32 9.79 -10.42
N LEU A 56 2.26 10.60 -10.50
CA LEU A 56 2.29 12.01 -10.08
C LEU A 56 2.52 12.19 -8.58
N LEU A 57 1.97 11.28 -7.76
CA LEU A 57 2.19 11.29 -6.31
C LEU A 57 3.64 10.96 -5.95
N ILE A 58 4.27 10.00 -6.63
CA ILE A 58 5.70 9.67 -6.43
C ILE A 58 6.60 10.82 -6.89
N ASP A 59 6.23 11.50 -7.96
CA ASP A 59 6.94 12.68 -8.43
C ASP A 59 6.82 13.88 -7.45
N GLY A 60 5.91 13.83 -6.48
CA GLY A 60 5.67 14.91 -5.51
C GLY A 60 4.88 16.09 -6.09
N PHE A 61 4.16 15.87 -7.18
CA PHE A 61 3.45 16.94 -7.90
C PHE A 61 2.01 17.16 -7.45
N VAL A 62 1.43 16.23 -6.70
CA VAL A 62 0.01 16.24 -6.34
C VAL A 62 -0.17 16.18 -4.83
N ASP A 63 -0.96 17.10 -4.30
CA ASP A 63 -1.27 17.18 -2.86
C ASP A 63 -2.55 16.43 -2.49
N GLY A 64 -3.43 16.16 -3.46
CA GLY A 64 -4.67 15.45 -3.18
C GLY A 64 -5.49 15.08 -4.40
N ILE A 65 -6.53 14.28 -4.15
CA ILE A 65 -7.46 13.81 -5.17
C ILE A 65 -8.88 14.28 -4.81
N TRP A 66 -9.56 14.84 -5.80
CA TRP A 66 -10.96 15.20 -5.74
C TRP A 66 -11.78 14.19 -6.53
N LEU A 67 -12.71 13.51 -5.88
CA LEU A 67 -13.67 12.63 -6.53
C LEU A 67 -15.02 13.33 -6.65
N ASP A 68 -15.53 13.49 -7.87
CA ASP A 68 -16.86 14.06 -8.09
C ASP A 68 -17.98 13.14 -7.59
N TYR A 69 -17.77 11.82 -7.75
CA TYR A 69 -18.72 10.79 -7.36
C TYR A 69 -18.03 9.74 -6.47
N PRO A 70 -17.86 10.05 -5.16
CA PRO A 70 -17.20 9.13 -4.25
C PRO A 70 -18.11 7.92 -3.96
N THR A 71 -17.60 6.73 -4.25
CA THR A 71 -18.15 5.45 -3.80
C THR A 71 -17.16 4.80 -2.86
N ASP A 72 -17.59 3.88 -2.01
CA ASP A 72 -16.69 3.14 -1.12
C ASP A 72 -15.56 2.45 -1.90
N ARG A 73 -15.88 1.89 -3.06
CA ARG A 73 -14.91 1.27 -3.95
C ARG A 73 -13.85 2.27 -4.43
N ASN A 74 -14.25 3.42 -4.94
CA ASN A 74 -13.34 4.43 -5.48
C ASN A 74 -12.48 5.04 -4.37
N LEU A 75 -13.06 5.28 -3.20
CA LEU A 75 -12.33 5.76 -2.02
C LEU A 75 -11.28 4.75 -1.57
N GLN A 76 -11.62 3.46 -1.47
CA GLN A 76 -10.67 2.42 -1.12
C GLN A 76 -9.52 2.30 -2.13
N LEU A 77 -9.82 2.45 -3.43
CA LEU A 77 -8.81 2.43 -4.48
C LEU A 77 -7.83 3.60 -4.34
N VAL A 78 -8.34 4.82 -4.20
CA VAL A 78 -7.51 6.03 -4.02
C VAL A 78 -6.67 5.91 -2.74
N TYR A 79 -7.26 5.49 -1.61
CA TYR A 79 -6.49 5.26 -0.37
C TYR A 79 -5.43 4.17 -0.52
N SER A 80 -5.67 3.15 -1.35
CA SER A 80 -4.66 2.12 -1.62
C SER A 80 -3.47 2.68 -2.40
N ILE A 81 -3.71 3.57 -3.37
CA ILE A 81 -2.67 4.26 -4.12
C ILE A 81 -1.85 5.17 -3.19
N PHE A 82 -2.50 5.98 -2.35
CA PHE A 82 -1.81 6.81 -1.36
C PHE A 82 -0.96 5.97 -0.39
N GLN A 83 -1.45 4.82 0.04
CA GLN A 83 -0.67 3.94 0.91
C GLN A 83 0.51 3.30 0.20
N SER A 84 0.35 2.88 -1.05
CA SER A 84 1.43 2.30 -1.86
C SER A 84 2.53 3.30 -2.16
N THR A 85 2.20 4.59 -2.31
CA THR A 85 3.16 5.69 -2.46
C THR A 85 3.69 6.22 -1.12
N ARG A 86 3.25 5.65 0.01
CA ARG A 86 3.61 6.02 1.39
C ARG A 86 3.24 7.45 1.81
N LEU A 87 2.41 8.14 1.05
CA LEU A 87 1.98 9.49 1.37
C LEU A 87 0.88 9.51 2.43
N ARG A 88 0.10 8.43 2.53
CA ARG A 88 -0.93 8.31 3.56
C ARG A 88 -1.15 6.87 3.98
N ILE A 89 -0.90 6.55 5.23
CA ILE A 89 -1.15 5.23 5.80
C ILE A 89 -2.60 5.18 6.33
N SER A 90 -3.44 4.40 5.69
CA SER A 90 -4.88 4.28 5.99
C SER A 90 -5.27 2.98 6.69
N ARG A 91 -4.43 1.95 6.60
CA ARG A 91 -4.63 0.61 7.16
C ARG A 91 -3.32 -0.03 7.57
N THR A 92 -3.38 -1.22 8.17
CA THR A 92 -2.19 -2.04 8.47
C THR A 92 -1.45 -2.41 7.19
N GLU A 93 -0.13 -2.30 7.21
CA GLU A 93 0.75 -2.81 6.15
C GLU A 93 1.16 -4.25 6.48
N PHE A 94 1.09 -5.14 5.50
CA PHE A 94 1.48 -6.54 5.67
C PHE A 94 2.66 -6.88 4.78
N ILE A 95 3.69 -7.44 5.39
CA ILE A 95 4.89 -7.94 4.72
C ILE A 95 4.83 -9.46 4.81
N SER A 96 4.62 -10.15 3.70
CA SER A 96 4.57 -11.61 3.67
C SER A 96 5.65 -12.14 2.74
N CYS A 97 6.34 -13.21 3.16
CA CYS A 97 7.26 -13.88 2.26
C CYS A 97 6.49 -14.62 1.14
N PRO A 98 7.14 -14.87 -0.03
CA PRO A 98 6.46 -15.49 -1.18
C PRO A 98 6.16 -16.99 -1.00
N SER A 99 6.46 -17.56 0.16
CA SER A 99 6.45 -18.99 0.46
C SER A 99 7.52 -19.78 -0.32
N CYS A 100 8.09 -20.76 0.29
CA CYS A 100 9.07 -21.66 -0.33
C CYS A 100 9.01 -23.02 0.35
N GLY A 101 9.83 -24.00 -0.09
CA GLY A 101 9.88 -25.34 0.51
C GLY A 101 10.28 -25.39 2.00
N ARG A 102 10.65 -24.26 2.60
CA ARG A 102 10.96 -24.12 4.03
C ARG A 102 9.80 -23.57 4.86
N THR A 103 8.67 -23.26 4.22
CA THR A 103 7.46 -22.80 4.92
C THR A 103 6.89 -23.93 5.77
N LEU A 104 6.61 -23.64 7.04
CA LEU A 104 6.32 -24.65 8.07
C LEU A 104 4.83 -24.73 8.45
N PHE A 105 3.99 -23.94 7.82
CA PHE A 105 2.54 -23.86 8.01
C PHE A 105 1.85 -23.32 6.74
N ASP A 106 0.52 -23.36 6.66
CA ASP A 106 -0.20 -22.73 5.57
C ASP A 106 -0.10 -21.18 5.69
N LEU A 107 0.84 -20.62 4.93
CA LEU A 107 1.14 -19.19 4.96
C LEU A 107 -0.03 -18.36 4.40
N GLN A 108 -0.72 -18.86 3.39
CA GLN A 108 -1.81 -18.12 2.75
C GLN A 108 -3.01 -18.02 3.69
N GLU A 109 -3.48 -19.14 4.22
CA GLU A 109 -4.59 -19.20 5.18
C GLU A 109 -4.29 -18.37 6.44
N THR A 110 -3.06 -18.51 6.97
CA THR A 110 -2.63 -17.77 8.16
C THR A 110 -2.55 -16.28 7.91
N SER A 111 -2.02 -15.86 6.75
CA SER A 111 -1.96 -14.46 6.36
C SER A 111 -3.35 -13.85 6.26
N GLU A 112 -4.31 -14.57 5.69
CA GLU A 112 -5.69 -14.11 5.60
C GLU A 112 -6.34 -13.94 6.98
N LYS A 113 -6.18 -14.92 7.86
CA LYS A 113 -6.69 -14.86 9.24
C LYS A 113 -6.10 -13.67 10.03
N ILE A 114 -4.80 -13.41 9.88
CA ILE A 114 -4.13 -12.30 10.54
C ILE A 114 -4.65 -10.97 9.96
N ARG A 115 -4.74 -10.85 8.64
CA ARG A 115 -5.25 -9.65 7.95
C ARG A 115 -6.66 -9.30 8.41
N LEU A 116 -7.57 -10.26 8.45
CA LEU A 116 -8.96 -10.04 8.87
C LEU A 116 -9.05 -9.48 10.30
N ARG A 117 -8.14 -9.90 11.20
CA ARG A 117 -8.15 -9.48 12.60
C ARG A 117 -7.40 -8.18 12.88
N THR A 118 -6.49 -7.77 12.02
CA THR A 118 -5.54 -6.68 12.31
C THR A 118 -5.57 -5.56 11.28
N ASN A 119 -6.36 -5.65 10.22
CA ASN A 119 -6.44 -4.65 9.14
C ASN A 119 -6.84 -3.23 9.63
N HIS A 120 -7.50 -3.15 10.78
CA HIS A 120 -7.92 -1.90 11.41
C HIS A 120 -6.80 -1.17 12.18
N LEU A 121 -5.65 -1.81 12.39
CA LEU A 121 -4.52 -1.26 13.14
C LEU A 121 -3.69 -0.32 12.25
N LYS A 122 -4.22 0.86 12.00
CA LYS A 122 -3.59 1.85 11.11
C LYS A 122 -2.17 2.21 11.58
N GLY A 123 -1.26 2.27 10.61
CA GLY A 123 0.12 2.68 10.84
C GLY A 123 1.04 1.55 11.30
N LEU A 124 0.52 0.37 11.62
CA LEU A 124 1.35 -0.77 11.98
C LEU A 124 1.76 -1.57 10.72
N LYS A 125 2.98 -2.10 10.78
CA LYS A 125 3.51 -3.06 9.83
C LYS A 125 3.61 -4.44 10.49
N ILE A 126 3.01 -5.45 9.86
CA ILE A 126 2.99 -6.82 10.37
C ILE A 126 3.68 -7.74 9.38
N GLY A 127 4.77 -8.36 9.81
CA GLY A 127 5.51 -9.39 9.06
C GLY A 127 4.88 -10.77 9.26
N ILE A 128 4.65 -11.53 8.18
CA ILE A 128 4.16 -12.91 8.23
C ILE A 128 5.12 -13.77 7.42
N MET A 129 5.97 -14.52 8.12
CA MET A 129 7.10 -15.23 7.55
C MET A 129 6.99 -16.74 7.76
N GLY A 130 7.06 -17.47 6.66
CA GLY A 130 6.92 -18.93 6.66
C GLY A 130 8.04 -19.69 7.39
N CYS A 131 9.23 -19.09 7.51
CA CYS A 131 10.36 -19.70 8.21
C CYS A 131 11.30 -18.67 8.84
N ILE A 132 12.10 -19.12 9.80
CA ILE A 132 13.07 -18.28 10.52
C ILE A 132 14.32 -17.92 9.68
N VAL A 133 14.59 -18.61 8.59
CA VAL A 133 15.85 -18.45 7.84
C VAL A 133 16.01 -17.04 7.27
N ASN A 134 15.02 -16.58 6.52
CA ASN A 134 15.01 -15.24 5.94
C ASN A 134 14.03 -14.29 6.65
N GLY A 135 13.07 -14.86 7.39
CA GLY A 135 11.95 -14.11 7.96
C GLY A 135 12.36 -12.88 8.76
N PRO A 136 13.28 -12.98 9.75
CA PRO A 136 13.70 -11.82 10.53
C PRO A 136 14.31 -10.69 9.69
N GLY A 137 15.08 -11.03 8.64
CA GLY A 137 15.66 -10.05 7.72
C GLY A 137 14.61 -9.38 6.80
N GLU A 138 13.69 -10.19 6.25
CA GLU A 138 12.64 -9.70 5.35
C GLU A 138 11.58 -8.83 6.05
N MET A 139 11.43 -8.98 7.38
CA MET A 139 10.52 -8.17 8.18
C MET A 139 11.24 -7.16 9.10
N ALA A 140 12.48 -6.81 8.81
CA ALA A 140 13.30 -5.98 9.70
C ALA A 140 12.68 -4.62 10.06
N ASP A 141 11.85 -4.06 9.19
CA ASP A 141 11.10 -2.81 9.41
C ASP A 141 9.64 -3.03 9.86
N ALA A 142 9.26 -4.26 10.22
CA ALA A 142 7.94 -4.56 10.76
C ALA A 142 7.86 -4.26 12.26
N ASP A 143 6.72 -3.73 12.72
CA ASP A 143 6.46 -3.52 14.15
C ASP A 143 6.23 -4.84 14.89
N TYR A 144 5.56 -5.79 14.22
CA TYR A 144 5.31 -7.13 14.74
C TYR A 144 5.57 -8.19 13.67
N GLY A 145 6.04 -9.36 14.12
CA GLY A 145 6.31 -10.49 13.25
C GLY A 145 5.66 -11.78 13.73
N TYR A 146 5.13 -12.55 12.79
CA TYR A 146 4.66 -13.91 12.95
C TYR A 146 5.55 -14.81 12.10
N VAL A 147 6.41 -15.60 12.72
CA VAL A 147 7.50 -16.31 12.03
C VAL A 147 7.46 -17.80 12.35
N GLY A 148 7.42 -18.64 11.31
CA GLY A 148 7.53 -20.09 11.42
C GLY A 148 8.89 -20.50 11.96
N THR A 149 8.91 -21.23 13.08
CA THR A 149 10.15 -21.69 13.75
C THR A 149 10.26 -23.20 13.84
N GLY A 150 9.19 -23.93 13.53
CA GLY A 150 9.11 -25.39 13.49
C GLY A 150 7.82 -25.84 12.83
N ILE A 151 7.65 -27.14 12.60
CA ILE A 151 6.43 -27.69 12.02
C ILE A 151 5.25 -27.40 12.97
N GLY A 152 4.26 -26.65 12.49
CA GLY A 152 3.10 -26.25 13.28
C GLY A 152 3.42 -25.32 14.44
N VAL A 153 4.60 -24.70 14.47
CA VAL A 153 5.07 -23.84 15.57
C VAL A 153 5.60 -22.51 15.03
N VAL A 154 5.22 -21.43 15.69
CA VAL A 154 5.63 -20.07 15.35
C VAL A 154 6.19 -19.33 16.55
N SER A 155 6.91 -18.25 16.27
CA SER A 155 7.32 -17.25 17.25
C SER A 155 6.76 -15.89 16.88
N LEU A 156 6.38 -15.11 17.90
CA LEU A 156 5.97 -13.73 17.74
C LEU A 156 7.12 -12.78 18.05
N TYR A 157 7.24 -11.78 17.21
CA TYR A 157 8.26 -10.74 17.30
C TYR A 157 7.61 -9.36 17.53
N ARG A 158 8.36 -8.51 18.20
CA ARG A 158 8.12 -7.05 18.26
C ARG A 158 9.40 -6.39 17.77
N GLY A 159 9.33 -5.80 16.58
CA GLY A 159 10.54 -5.47 15.85
C GLY A 159 11.38 -6.72 15.61
N LEU A 160 12.63 -6.73 16.05
CA LEU A 160 13.53 -7.88 15.98
C LEU A 160 13.55 -8.76 17.22
N ASP A 161 12.86 -8.36 18.30
CA ASP A 161 12.86 -9.08 19.57
C ASP A 161 11.78 -10.17 19.61
N VAL A 162 12.16 -11.37 20.01
CA VAL A 162 11.20 -12.46 20.20
C VAL A 162 10.44 -12.26 21.51
N ILE A 163 9.13 -11.98 21.44
CA ILE A 163 8.29 -11.80 22.62
C ILE A 163 7.57 -13.06 23.06
N LYS A 164 7.35 -14.02 22.17
CA LYS A 164 6.77 -15.32 22.51
C LYS A 164 7.26 -16.40 21.56
N LYS A 165 7.66 -17.55 22.10
CA LYS A 165 8.19 -18.69 21.35
C LYS A 165 7.26 -19.89 21.43
N ASN A 166 7.39 -20.79 20.46
CA ASN A 166 6.72 -22.10 20.45
C ASN A 166 5.20 -22.03 20.60
N ILE A 167 4.58 -21.14 19.87
CA ILE A 167 3.13 -21.02 19.81
C ILE A 167 2.62 -21.94 18.69
N PRO A 168 1.54 -22.70 18.87
CA PRO A 168 0.88 -23.40 17.77
C PRO A 168 0.48 -22.44 16.66
N SER A 169 0.72 -22.84 15.39
CA SER A 169 0.41 -22.03 14.21
C SER A 169 -1.09 -21.96 13.92
#